data_980a1ab53534033895a9dc886b77a894
#
_entry.id   980a1ab53534033895a9dc886b77a894
#
_cell.length_a   1.000
_cell.length_b   1.000
_cell.length_c   1.000
_cell.angle_alpha   90.00
_cell.angle_beta   90.00
_cell.angle_gamma   90.00
#
_symmetry.space_group_name_H-M   'P 1'
#
loop_
_entity.id
_entity.type
_entity.pdbx_description
1 polymer ?
#
loop_
_entity_poly.entity_id
_entity_poly.type
_entity_poly.pdbx_seq_one_letter_code
_entity_poly.pdbx_strand_id
1 'polypeptide(L)'
;MTPRIYPAIGHIKLRELRPDHLNAFYSQLAQSGSNRRTGVTLSNCTIRRYHRFISIVLSQAVKEGLIPMNVAARAEPPKVEKHEPNYLQPTTIPLMLDALEREPLKWRMLVHLMLVTGARRGEILGLKWENVDFDNSRIYICRSISYTPDRGVYESTPKTASSKRYSMAFILSAQLNGSDTLRCQLPAIYTRMLSSRPTGKTRIYSAIFC
;
A
#
# COMPACT_ATOMS: atom_id res chain seq x y z
N MET A 1 4.24 2.21 17.32
CA MET A 1 3.78 3.42 18.04
C MET A 1 4.19 3.43 19.51
N THR A 2 4.02 2.33 20.23
CA THR A 2 4.39 2.17 21.66
C THR A 2 5.79 2.68 22.05
N PRO A 3 6.88 2.48 21.27
CA PRO A 3 8.23 2.89 21.69
C PRO A 3 8.45 4.40 21.85
N ARG A 4 7.48 5.24 21.45
CA ARG A 4 7.56 6.70 21.61
C ARG A 4 6.55 7.22 22.62
N ILE A 5 5.37 6.60 22.67
CA ILE A 5 4.29 7.01 23.60
C ILE A 5 4.70 6.69 25.02
N TYR A 6 5.17 5.46 25.27
CA TYR A 6 5.47 5.00 26.62
C TYR A 6 6.56 5.83 27.32
N PRO A 7 7.71 6.15 26.71
CA PRO A 7 8.70 7.01 27.36
C PRO A 7 8.21 8.45 27.62
N ALA A 8 7.33 8.98 26.77
CA ALA A 8 6.89 10.36 26.85
C ALA A 8 5.77 10.60 27.87
N ILE A 9 4.78 9.73 27.92
CA ILE A 9 3.58 9.92 28.75
C ILE A 9 3.20 8.69 29.58
N GLY A 10 3.90 7.55 29.44
CA GLY A 10 3.55 6.31 30.13
C GLY A 10 3.83 6.32 31.64
N HIS A 11 4.62 7.26 32.14
CA HIS A 11 4.86 7.46 33.55
C HIS A 11 3.73 8.25 34.27
N ILE A 12 2.83 8.88 33.48
CA ILE A 12 1.74 9.69 34.02
C ILE A 12 0.57 8.76 34.34
N LYS A 13 0.04 8.81 35.53
CA LYS A 13 -1.15 8.04 35.91
C LYS A 13 -2.32 8.46 35.05
N LEU A 14 -3.14 7.49 34.62
CA LEU A 14 -4.23 7.70 33.69
C LEU A 14 -5.22 8.79 34.14
N ARG A 15 -5.49 8.89 35.44
CA ARG A 15 -6.35 9.93 36.05
C ARG A 15 -5.74 11.32 36.08
N GLU A 16 -4.42 11.41 36.00
CA GLU A 16 -3.66 12.67 36.05
C GLU A 16 -3.29 13.16 34.62
N LEU A 17 -3.57 12.37 33.61
CA LEU A 17 -3.29 12.71 32.22
C LEU A 17 -4.16 13.91 31.80
N ARG A 18 -3.51 14.95 31.26
CA ARG A 18 -4.14 16.22 30.84
C ARG A 18 -3.91 16.46 29.35
N PRO A 19 -4.75 17.28 28.68
CA PRO A 19 -4.54 17.66 27.29
C PRO A 19 -3.17 18.27 27.04
N ASP A 20 -2.63 19.06 27.98
CA ASP A 20 -1.33 19.71 27.86
C ASP A 20 -0.18 18.71 27.75
N HIS A 21 -0.25 17.58 28.45
CA HIS A 21 0.74 16.51 28.30
C HIS A 21 0.75 15.93 26.89
N LEU A 22 -0.42 15.83 26.27
CA LEU A 22 -0.54 15.36 24.89
C LEU A 22 -0.05 16.40 23.89
N ASN A 23 -0.35 17.68 24.11
CA ASN A 23 0.13 18.77 23.27
C ASN A 23 1.65 18.90 23.34
N ALA A 24 2.25 18.81 24.53
CA ALA A 24 3.69 18.76 24.71
C ALA A 24 4.33 17.57 23.98
N PHE A 25 3.71 16.40 24.05
CA PHE A 25 4.14 15.22 23.31
C PHE A 25 4.08 15.44 21.79
N TYR A 26 3.03 16.08 21.25
CA TYR A 26 2.94 16.38 19.82
C TYR A 26 4.00 17.38 19.39
N SER A 27 4.27 18.39 20.19
CA SER A 27 5.35 19.37 19.96
C SER A 27 6.72 18.70 19.95
N GLN A 28 6.97 17.77 20.86
CA GLN A 28 8.21 16.96 20.88
C GLN A 28 8.34 16.11 19.60
N LEU A 29 7.25 15.50 19.13
CA LEU A 29 7.26 14.72 17.88
C LEU A 29 7.51 15.59 16.64
N ALA A 30 7.17 16.87 16.68
CA ALA A 30 7.40 17.84 15.62
C ALA A 30 8.84 18.38 15.57
N GLN A 31 9.66 18.11 16.58
CA GLN A 31 11.05 18.57 16.62
C GLN A 31 11.93 17.80 15.64
N SER A 32 13.02 18.44 15.20
CA SER A 32 14.05 17.82 14.37
C SER A 32 14.64 16.59 15.08
N GLY A 33 15.03 15.56 14.31
CA GLY A 33 15.54 14.31 14.87
C GLY A 33 14.47 13.30 15.30
N SER A 34 13.20 13.68 15.30
CA SER A 34 12.10 12.78 15.71
C SER A 34 11.90 11.61 14.77
N ASN A 35 12.28 11.72 13.49
CA ASN A 35 12.24 10.62 12.55
C ASN A 35 13.53 9.80 12.61
N ARG A 36 13.48 8.63 13.24
CA ARG A 36 14.64 7.73 13.43
C ARG A 36 15.30 7.26 12.12
N ARG A 37 14.58 7.29 11.01
CA ARG A 37 15.09 6.82 9.71
C ARG A 37 15.77 7.91 8.91
N THR A 38 15.27 9.12 8.98
CA THR A 38 15.73 10.24 8.14
C THR A 38 16.36 11.38 8.94
N GLY A 39 16.31 11.35 10.27
CA GLY A 39 16.82 12.41 11.15
C GLY A 39 16.02 13.72 11.11
N VAL A 40 14.98 13.83 10.27
CA VAL A 40 14.14 15.03 10.15
C VAL A 40 12.93 14.98 11.09
N THR A 41 12.07 15.98 11.00
CA THR A 41 10.78 16.03 11.72
C THR A 41 9.82 14.94 11.28
N LEU A 42 8.88 14.57 12.13
CA LEU A 42 7.74 13.75 11.74
C LEU A 42 6.70 14.61 11.02
N SER A 43 6.07 14.08 9.98
CA SER A 43 4.97 14.77 9.31
C SER A 43 3.76 14.93 10.22
N ASN A 44 3.01 16.02 10.06
CA ASN A 44 1.76 16.26 10.78
C ASN A 44 0.77 15.10 10.67
N CYS A 45 0.72 14.45 9.49
CA CYS A 45 -0.07 13.25 9.27
C CYS A 45 0.33 12.09 10.21
N THR A 46 1.64 11.90 10.44
CA THR A 46 2.15 10.89 11.37
C THR A 46 1.81 11.26 12.82
N ILE A 47 1.96 12.52 13.20
CA ILE A 47 1.59 13.00 14.56
C ILE A 47 0.09 12.80 14.82
N ARG A 48 -0.77 13.09 13.84
CA ARG A 48 -2.21 12.82 13.95
C ARG A 48 -2.54 11.33 14.07
N ARG A 49 -1.72 10.44 13.53
CA ARG A 49 -1.88 8.98 13.77
C ARG A 49 -1.58 8.61 15.21
N TYR A 50 -0.59 9.25 15.84
CA TYR A 50 -0.34 9.08 17.29
C TYR A 50 -1.52 9.57 18.11
N HIS A 51 -2.03 10.77 17.81
CA HIS A 51 -3.22 11.31 18.47
C HIS A 51 -4.41 10.35 18.36
N ARG A 52 -4.71 9.88 17.14
CA ARG A 52 -5.81 8.94 16.91
C ARG A 52 -5.65 7.65 17.72
N PHE A 53 -4.44 7.10 17.77
CA PHE A 53 -4.16 5.90 18.56
C PHE A 53 -4.39 6.14 20.05
N ILE A 54 -3.86 7.24 20.61
CA ILE A 54 -4.05 7.61 22.01
C ILE A 54 -5.55 7.83 22.31
N SER A 55 -6.25 8.54 21.42
CA SER A 55 -7.69 8.79 21.58
C SER A 55 -8.51 7.50 21.60
N ILE A 56 -8.17 6.49 20.78
CA ILE A 56 -8.85 5.19 20.80
C ILE A 56 -8.63 4.49 22.14
N VAL A 57 -7.39 4.46 22.65
CA VAL A 57 -7.05 3.83 23.92
C VAL A 57 -7.78 4.53 25.08
N LEU A 58 -7.78 5.86 25.12
CA LEU A 58 -8.47 6.63 26.15
C LEU A 58 -10.00 6.49 26.06
N SER A 59 -10.55 6.38 24.86
CA SER A 59 -11.98 6.09 24.68
C SER A 59 -12.36 4.71 25.23
N GLN A 60 -11.47 3.71 25.10
CA GLN A 60 -11.68 2.41 25.72
C GLN A 60 -11.62 2.51 27.24
N ALA A 61 -10.68 3.28 27.81
CA ALA A 61 -10.58 3.51 29.24
C ALA A 61 -11.83 4.19 29.83
N VAL A 62 -12.46 5.11 29.06
CA VAL A 62 -13.78 5.70 29.46
C VAL A 62 -14.86 4.63 29.48
N LYS A 63 -14.95 3.75 28.47
CA LYS A 63 -15.93 2.68 28.42
C LYS A 63 -15.79 1.69 29.60
N GLU A 64 -14.57 1.46 30.03
CA GLU A 64 -14.25 0.60 31.18
C GLU A 64 -14.40 1.31 32.53
N GLY A 65 -14.80 2.59 32.53
CA GLY A 65 -14.98 3.39 33.76
C GLY A 65 -13.70 3.78 34.49
N LEU A 66 -12.54 3.64 33.85
CA LEU A 66 -11.24 3.97 34.45
C LEU A 66 -11.00 5.49 34.54
N ILE A 67 -11.57 6.24 33.60
CA ILE A 67 -11.54 7.72 33.54
C ILE A 67 -12.92 8.25 33.13
N PRO A 68 -13.29 9.46 33.61
CA PRO A 68 -14.61 10.03 33.33
C PRO A 68 -14.76 10.56 31.90
N MET A 69 -13.65 10.95 31.25
CA MET A 69 -13.67 11.51 29.90
C MET A 69 -12.38 11.23 29.14
N ASN A 70 -12.47 11.27 27.81
CA ASN A 70 -11.30 11.16 26.94
C ASN A 70 -10.60 12.53 26.81
N VAL A 71 -9.47 12.69 27.49
CA VAL A 71 -8.70 13.95 27.47
C VAL A 71 -8.10 14.26 26.09
N ALA A 72 -7.90 13.27 25.23
CA ALA A 72 -7.42 13.51 23.87
C ALA A 72 -8.44 14.28 23.01
N ALA A 73 -9.73 14.27 23.36
CA ALA A 73 -10.74 15.07 22.67
C ALA A 73 -10.51 16.59 22.82
N ARG A 74 -9.79 17.01 23.86
CA ARG A 74 -9.44 18.41 24.11
C ARG A 74 -8.01 18.76 23.72
N ALA A 75 -7.22 17.78 23.28
CA ALA A 75 -5.86 18.02 22.80
C ALA A 75 -5.88 18.48 21.33
N GLU A 76 -4.92 19.32 20.97
CA GLU A 76 -4.83 19.95 19.65
C GLU A 76 -3.68 19.35 18.82
N PRO A 77 -3.91 18.27 18.07
CA PRO A 77 -2.90 17.74 17.16
C PRO A 77 -2.68 18.72 15.99
N PRO A 78 -1.49 18.76 15.39
CA PRO A 78 -1.19 19.65 14.29
C PRO A 78 -2.13 19.43 13.10
N LYS A 79 -2.50 20.52 12.44
CA LYS A 79 -3.33 20.49 11.24
C LYS A 79 -2.59 19.75 10.12
N VAL A 80 -3.30 18.89 9.41
CA VAL A 80 -2.77 18.22 8.22
C VAL A 80 -3.28 18.95 6.99
N GLU A 81 -2.36 19.50 6.25
CA GLU A 81 -2.66 20.06 4.95
C GLU A 81 -3.01 18.92 3.98
N LYS A 82 -4.09 19.07 3.27
CA LYS A 82 -4.45 18.15 2.20
C LYS A 82 -3.58 18.48 0.98
N HIS A 83 -2.59 17.63 0.73
CA HIS A 83 -1.88 17.68 -0.55
C HIS A 83 -2.69 16.89 -1.57
N GLU A 84 -2.83 17.46 -2.77
CA GLU A 84 -3.35 16.70 -3.90
C GLU A 84 -2.43 15.51 -4.17
N PRO A 85 -2.99 14.31 -4.39
CA PRO A 85 -2.17 13.15 -4.71
C PRO A 85 -1.42 13.42 -6.02
N ASN A 86 -0.11 13.20 -6.00
CA ASN A 86 0.68 13.24 -7.22
C ASN A 86 0.37 11.99 -8.04
N TYR A 87 -0.30 12.14 -9.17
CA TYR A 87 -0.66 11.07 -10.10
C TYR A 87 -0.02 11.31 -11.47
N LEU A 88 0.22 10.22 -12.18
CA LEU A 88 0.78 10.28 -13.52
C LEU A 88 -0.21 10.96 -14.47
N GLN A 89 0.25 12.05 -15.08
CA GLN A 89 -0.52 12.73 -16.12
C GLN A 89 -0.51 11.90 -17.41
N PRO A 90 -1.57 11.93 -18.21
CA PRO A 90 -1.63 11.21 -19.49
C PRO A 90 -0.44 11.51 -20.40
N THR A 91 0.08 12.74 -20.36
CA THR A 91 1.23 13.18 -21.15
C THR A 91 2.55 12.55 -20.71
N THR A 92 2.68 12.12 -19.46
CA THR A 92 3.91 11.50 -18.93
C THR A 92 3.92 9.97 -19.06
N ILE A 93 2.77 9.36 -19.36
CA ILE A 93 2.65 7.90 -19.52
C ILE A 93 3.55 7.38 -20.65
N PRO A 94 3.57 7.95 -21.86
CA PRO A 94 4.46 7.50 -22.94
C PRO A 94 5.94 7.53 -22.53
N LEU A 95 6.39 8.60 -21.90
CA LEU A 95 7.80 8.74 -21.43
C LEU A 95 8.16 7.66 -20.40
N MET A 96 7.21 7.32 -19.51
CA MET A 96 7.40 6.24 -18.55
C MET A 96 7.47 4.87 -19.25
N LEU A 97 6.64 4.64 -20.26
CA LEU A 97 6.65 3.39 -21.03
C LEU A 97 7.96 3.23 -21.80
N ASP A 98 8.45 4.28 -22.44
CA ASP A 98 9.75 4.28 -23.15
C ASP A 98 10.91 4.00 -22.18
N ALA A 99 10.90 4.62 -21.00
CA ALA A 99 11.91 4.34 -19.98
C ALA A 99 11.83 2.88 -19.51
N LEU A 100 10.60 2.34 -19.40
CA LEU A 100 10.35 0.97 -18.96
C LEU A 100 10.86 -0.08 -19.95
N GLU A 101 10.98 0.24 -21.24
CA GLU A 101 11.54 -0.67 -22.24
C GLU A 101 13.00 -1.04 -22.00
N ARG A 102 13.74 -0.17 -21.31
CA ARG A 102 15.13 -0.39 -20.92
C ARG A 102 15.29 -1.27 -19.67
N GLU A 103 14.18 -1.49 -18.97
CA GLU A 103 14.17 -2.27 -17.75
C GLU A 103 14.05 -3.79 -18.03
N PRO A 104 14.53 -4.66 -17.12
CA PRO A 104 14.32 -6.09 -17.21
C PRO A 104 12.85 -6.46 -17.37
N LEU A 105 12.57 -7.52 -18.15
CA LEU A 105 11.22 -7.99 -18.50
C LEU A 105 10.29 -8.07 -17.29
N LYS A 106 10.80 -8.54 -16.14
CA LYS A 106 10.03 -8.68 -14.90
C LYS A 106 9.43 -7.36 -14.42
N TRP A 107 10.17 -6.26 -14.49
CA TRP A 107 9.67 -4.95 -14.06
C TRP A 107 8.70 -4.36 -15.08
N ARG A 108 8.99 -4.55 -16.36
CA ARG A 108 8.08 -4.16 -17.45
C ARG A 108 6.72 -4.82 -17.27
N MET A 109 6.70 -6.15 -17.10
CA MET A 109 5.46 -6.92 -16.90
C MET A 109 4.70 -6.49 -15.66
N LEU A 110 5.40 -6.26 -14.54
CA LEU A 110 4.78 -5.81 -13.30
C LEU A 110 4.06 -4.47 -13.49
N VAL A 111 4.76 -3.48 -14.09
CA VAL A 111 4.20 -2.13 -14.29
C VAL A 111 3.06 -2.16 -15.30
N HIS A 112 3.20 -2.87 -16.42
CA HIS A 112 2.12 -3.01 -17.40
C HIS A 112 0.86 -3.64 -16.77
N LEU A 113 1.00 -4.72 -16.01
CA LEU A 113 -0.13 -5.33 -15.30
C LEU A 113 -0.78 -4.35 -14.32
N MET A 114 0.02 -3.58 -13.59
CA MET A 114 -0.51 -2.56 -12.66
C MET A 114 -1.27 -1.46 -13.39
N LEU A 115 -0.75 -0.97 -14.51
CA LEU A 115 -1.40 0.07 -15.32
C LEU A 115 -2.75 -0.38 -15.87
N VAL A 116 -2.78 -1.57 -16.46
CA VAL A 116 -4.00 -2.06 -17.12
C VAL A 116 -5.05 -2.52 -16.12
N THR A 117 -4.66 -3.18 -15.04
CA THR A 117 -5.62 -3.72 -14.07
C THR A 117 -6.00 -2.75 -12.96
N GLY A 118 -5.23 -1.68 -12.76
CA GLY A 118 -5.36 -0.80 -11.59
C GLY A 118 -5.16 -1.54 -10.26
N ALA A 119 -4.53 -2.71 -10.29
CA ALA A 119 -4.34 -3.54 -9.11
C ALA A 119 -3.18 -3.03 -8.25
N ARG A 120 -3.29 -3.24 -6.94
CA ARG A 120 -2.20 -2.92 -6.02
C ARG A 120 -1.02 -3.86 -6.23
N ARG A 121 0.19 -3.38 -5.99
CA ARG A 121 1.42 -4.18 -6.11
C ARG A 121 1.30 -5.56 -5.45
N GLY A 122 0.81 -5.63 -4.22
CA GLY A 122 0.63 -6.89 -3.50
C GLY A 122 -0.38 -7.84 -4.16
N GLU A 123 -1.41 -7.32 -4.80
CA GLU A 123 -2.41 -8.08 -5.54
C GLU A 123 -1.80 -8.70 -6.80
N ILE A 124 -1.02 -7.93 -7.58
CA ILE A 124 -0.30 -8.45 -8.75
C ILE A 124 0.71 -9.54 -8.35
N LEU A 125 1.49 -9.31 -7.29
CA LEU A 125 2.44 -10.30 -6.78
C LEU A 125 1.75 -11.57 -6.25
N GLY A 126 0.49 -11.47 -5.87
CA GLY A 126 -0.35 -12.59 -5.42
C GLY A 126 -1.07 -13.34 -6.52
N LEU A 127 -0.97 -12.91 -7.77
CA LEU A 127 -1.62 -13.57 -8.90
C LEU A 127 -1.04 -14.98 -9.12
N LYS A 128 -1.94 -15.90 -9.43
CA LYS A 128 -1.64 -17.28 -9.85
C LYS A 128 -2.24 -17.54 -11.21
N TRP A 129 -1.67 -18.49 -11.94
CA TRP A 129 -2.16 -18.87 -13.26
C TRP A 129 -3.61 -19.37 -13.24
N GLU A 130 -4.03 -20.02 -12.15
CA GLU A 130 -5.42 -20.46 -11.94
C GLU A 130 -6.45 -19.32 -11.93
N ASN A 131 -5.97 -18.08 -11.70
CA ASN A 131 -6.81 -16.88 -11.64
C ASN A 131 -6.79 -16.07 -12.95
N VAL A 132 -6.18 -16.59 -14.01
CA VAL A 132 -6.12 -15.95 -15.33
C VAL A 132 -6.98 -16.74 -16.29
N ASP A 133 -8.06 -16.12 -16.71
CA ASP A 133 -8.97 -16.64 -17.74
C ASP A 133 -8.59 -15.98 -19.07
N PHE A 134 -7.91 -16.75 -19.91
CA PHE A 134 -7.44 -16.28 -21.21
C PHE A 134 -8.57 -16.17 -22.23
N ASP A 135 -9.55 -17.06 -22.15
CA ASP A 135 -10.65 -17.13 -23.09
C ASP A 135 -11.56 -15.91 -22.98
N ASN A 136 -11.79 -15.45 -21.75
CA ASN A 136 -12.58 -14.26 -21.47
C ASN A 136 -11.74 -13.01 -21.20
N SER A 137 -10.41 -13.06 -21.35
CA SER A 137 -9.48 -11.95 -21.07
C SER A 137 -9.67 -11.34 -19.69
N ARG A 138 -9.82 -12.17 -18.66
CA ARG A 138 -10.10 -11.74 -17.28
C ARG A 138 -9.04 -12.23 -16.31
N ILE A 139 -8.77 -11.40 -15.30
CA ILE A 139 -7.92 -11.75 -14.16
C ILE A 139 -8.75 -11.63 -12.89
N TYR A 140 -8.78 -12.71 -12.11
CA TYR A 140 -9.46 -12.71 -10.81
C TYR A 140 -8.48 -12.34 -9.70
N ILE A 141 -8.65 -11.16 -9.12
CA ILE A 141 -7.84 -10.65 -8.02
C ILE A 141 -8.51 -11.08 -6.71
N CYS A 142 -7.94 -12.07 -6.04
CA CYS A 142 -8.50 -12.64 -4.80
C CYS A 142 -7.47 -12.77 -3.68
N ARG A 143 -6.20 -12.46 -3.94
CA ARG A 143 -5.07 -12.61 -3.02
C ARG A 143 -4.16 -11.41 -3.06
N SER A 144 -3.37 -11.22 -2.01
CA SER A 144 -2.35 -10.19 -1.93
C SER A 144 -1.12 -10.73 -1.20
N ILE A 145 0.06 -10.39 -1.68
CA ILE A 145 1.32 -10.66 -0.99
C ILE A 145 1.66 -9.47 -0.10
N SER A 146 1.98 -9.76 1.14
CA SER A 146 2.41 -8.79 2.13
C SER A 146 3.75 -9.24 2.72
N TYR A 147 4.52 -8.28 3.21
CA TYR A 147 5.76 -8.51 3.93
C TYR A 147 5.71 -7.82 5.29
N THR A 148 6.06 -8.55 6.33
CA THR A 148 6.34 -7.98 7.66
C THR A 148 7.67 -8.54 8.16
N PRO A 149 8.46 -7.76 8.94
CA PRO A 149 9.74 -8.24 9.48
C PRO A 149 9.60 -9.54 10.26
N ASP A 150 8.50 -9.72 11.00
CA ASP A 150 8.28 -10.87 11.88
C ASP A 150 7.89 -12.15 11.14
N ARG A 151 7.16 -12.02 10.02
CA ARG A 151 6.60 -13.15 9.25
C ARG A 151 7.24 -13.34 7.89
N GLY A 152 8.11 -12.41 7.47
CA GLY A 152 8.63 -12.41 6.11
C GLY A 152 7.55 -12.16 5.06
N VAL A 153 7.66 -12.82 3.94
CA VAL A 153 6.67 -12.75 2.85
C VAL A 153 5.55 -13.74 3.10
N TYR A 154 4.32 -13.26 3.16
CA TYR A 154 3.14 -14.11 3.37
C TYR A 154 1.98 -13.70 2.46
N GLU A 155 1.12 -14.68 2.21
CA GLU A 155 -0.12 -14.51 1.46
C GLU A 155 -1.22 -14.03 2.39
N SER A 156 -1.95 -13.00 1.98
CA SER A 156 -3.08 -12.44 2.70
C SER A 156 -4.30 -12.31 1.79
N THR A 157 -5.47 -12.34 2.38
CA THR A 157 -6.68 -11.95 1.65
C THR A 157 -6.70 -10.45 1.42
N PRO A 158 -7.33 -9.96 0.35
CA PRO A 158 -7.53 -8.53 0.15
C PRO A 158 -8.22 -7.89 1.36
N LYS A 159 -7.90 -6.63 1.63
CA LYS A 159 -8.28 -5.89 2.83
C LYS A 159 -9.79 -5.81 3.08
N THR A 160 -10.60 -5.93 2.03
CA THR A 160 -12.08 -5.94 2.10
C THR A 160 -12.63 -7.00 1.17
N ALA A 161 -13.83 -7.53 1.45
CA ALA A 161 -14.52 -8.48 0.57
C ALA A 161 -14.73 -7.91 -0.84
N SER A 162 -15.04 -6.61 -0.93
CA SER A 162 -15.20 -5.87 -2.19
C SER A 162 -13.90 -5.72 -3.00
N SER A 163 -12.74 -6.01 -2.41
CA SER A 163 -11.45 -5.99 -3.12
C SER A 163 -11.24 -7.25 -3.97
N LYS A 164 -12.01 -8.31 -3.75
CA LYS A 164 -12.05 -9.46 -4.67
C LYS A 164 -12.83 -9.03 -5.90
N ARG A 165 -12.17 -9.03 -7.05
CA ARG A 165 -12.76 -8.53 -8.29
C ARG A 165 -12.17 -9.20 -9.52
N TYR A 166 -12.95 -9.25 -10.58
CA TYR A 166 -12.45 -9.46 -11.92
C TYR A 166 -11.93 -8.13 -12.47
N SER A 167 -10.73 -8.15 -13.01
CA SER A 167 -10.18 -7.07 -13.81
C SER A 167 -10.10 -7.55 -15.26
N MET A 168 -10.63 -6.77 -16.18
CA MET A 168 -10.45 -7.03 -17.59
C MET A 168 -9.00 -6.74 -17.95
N ALA A 169 -8.26 -7.75 -18.29
CA ALA A 169 -6.91 -7.63 -18.80
C ALA A 169 -6.98 -7.48 -20.34
N PHE A 170 -7.34 -6.31 -20.82
CA PHE A 170 -7.33 -5.98 -22.26
C PHE A 170 -5.96 -6.17 -22.95
N ILE A 171 -4.93 -6.53 -22.17
CA ILE A 171 -3.62 -6.94 -22.70
C ILE A 171 -3.74 -8.14 -23.62
N LEU A 172 -4.82 -8.89 -23.55
CA LEU A 172 -4.95 -10.20 -24.19
C LEU A 172 -5.70 -10.14 -25.52
N SER A 173 -6.49 -9.12 -25.77
CA SER A 173 -7.13 -8.89 -27.04
C SER A 173 -6.44 -7.73 -27.75
N ALA A 174 -5.77 -8.02 -28.85
CA ALA A 174 -5.01 -7.11 -29.70
C ALA A 174 -5.86 -6.02 -30.39
N GLN A 175 -6.50 -5.14 -29.62
CA GLN A 175 -7.26 -4.01 -30.12
C GLN A 175 -6.91 -2.72 -29.36
N LEU A 176 -5.63 -2.41 -29.24
CA LEU A 176 -5.21 -1.03 -29.07
C LEU A 176 -4.89 -0.45 -30.45
N ASN A 177 -5.92 0.12 -31.05
CA ASN A 177 -5.76 0.95 -32.24
C ASN A 177 -4.85 2.11 -31.90
N GLY A 178 -3.65 2.16 -32.46
CA GLY A 178 -2.94 3.42 -32.56
C GLY A 178 -1.44 3.49 -32.30
N SER A 179 -0.76 2.44 -31.83
CA SER A 179 0.71 2.45 -31.85
C SER A 179 1.26 1.05 -32.12
N ASP A 180 1.90 0.91 -33.27
CA ASP A 180 2.45 -0.36 -33.78
C ASP A 180 3.51 -0.99 -32.87
N THR A 181 4.17 -0.22 -32.05
CA THR A 181 5.26 -0.65 -31.15
C THR A 181 4.77 -1.51 -30.00
N LEU A 182 3.65 -1.18 -29.38
CA LEU A 182 3.03 -1.99 -28.31
C LEU A 182 2.41 -3.27 -28.87
N ARG A 183 1.93 -3.22 -30.09
CA ARG A 183 1.31 -4.35 -30.78
C ARG A 183 2.28 -5.50 -31.07
N CYS A 184 3.55 -5.20 -31.33
CA CYS A 184 4.57 -6.21 -31.66
C CYS A 184 5.20 -6.87 -30.45
N GLN A 185 5.27 -6.21 -29.29
CA GLN A 185 5.97 -6.75 -28.12
C GLN A 185 5.06 -7.55 -27.18
N LEU A 186 3.80 -7.17 -27.05
CA LEU A 186 2.84 -7.86 -26.18
C LEU A 186 2.60 -9.33 -26.57
N PRO A 187 2.43 -9.69 -27.86
CA PRO A 187 2.32 -11.10 -28.26
C PRO A 187 3.55 -11.93 -27.94
N ALA A 188 4.76 -11.38 -28.12
CA ALA A 188 6.00 -12.10 -27.83
C ALA A 188 6.20 -12.34 -26.33
N ILE A 189 5.88 -11.34 -25.51
CA ILE A 189 5.87 -11.44 -24.05
C ILE A 189 4.82 -12.46 -23.60
N TYR A 190 3.65 -12.43 -24.24
CA TYR A 190 2.53 -13.33 -23.99
C TYR A 190 2.85 -14.78 -24.36
N THR A 191 3.43 -15.00 -25.54
CA THR A 191 3.85 -16.33 -25.99
C THR A 191 4.90 -16.90 -25.03
N ARG A 192 5.82 -16.10 -24.53
CA ARG A 192 6.82 -16.50 -23.56
C ARG A 192 6.20 -16.81 -22.17
N MET A 193 5.17 -16.06 -21.73
CA MET A 193 4.38 -16.41 -20.55
C MET A 193 3.61 -17.72 -20.72
N LEU A 194 3.09 -17.99 -21.92
CA LEU A 194 2.36 -19.23 -22.22
C LEU A 194 3.28 -20.44 -22.31
N SER A 195 4.47 -20.30 -22.90
CA SER A 195 5.46 -21.37 -22.98
C SER A 195 6.05 -21.78 -21.64
N SER A 196 5.98 -20.89 -20.64
CA SER A 196 6.43 -21.16 -19.27
C SER A 196 5.30 -21.62 -18.33
N ARG A 197 4.14 -22.05 -18.85
CA ARG A 197 3.04 -22.59 -18.03
C ARG A 197 3.54 -23.79 -17.19
N PRO A 198 3.81 -23.62 -15.90
CA PRO A 198 3.99 -24.77 -15.03
C PRO A 198 2.61 -25.37 -14.75
N THR A 199 2.54 -26.68 -14.79
CA THR A 199 1.36 -27.43 -14.35
C THR A 199 1.16 -27.21 -12.86
N GLY A 200 0.10 -26.52 -12.47
CA GLY A 200 -0.27 -26.39 -11.06
C GLY A 200 -0.27 -24.99 -10.47
N LYS A 201 -0.37 -24.92 -9.16
CA LYS A 201 -0.61 -23.74 -8.32
C LYS A 201 0.53 -22.68 -8.25
N THR A 202 1.36 -22.59 -9.29
CA THR A 202 2.53 -21.71 -9.32
C THR A 202 2.11 -20.25 -9.47
N ARG A 203 2.75 -19.37 -8.74
CA ARG A 203 2.51 -17.92 -8.82
C ARG A 203 3.11 -17.38 -10.11
N ILE A 204 2.40 -16.47 -10.79
CA ILE A 204 2.91 -15.79 -11.99
C ILE A 204 4.26 -15.12 -11.69
N TYR A 205 4.40 -14.56 -10.48
CA TYR A 205 5.63 -13.96 -10.00
C TYR A 205 6.83 -14.91 -10.01
N SER A 206 6.69 -16.14 -9.55
CA SER A 206 7.81 -17.11 -9.57
C SER A 206 8.19 -17.52 -10.99
N ALA A 207 7.24 -17.56 -11.92
CA ALA A 207 7.51 -17.86 -13.32
C ALA A 207 8.20 -16.70 -14.09
N ILE A 208 8.04 -15.47 -13.63
CA ILE A 208 8.67 -14.28 -14.24
C ILE A 208 10.05 -13.99 -13.60
N PHE A 209 10.27 -14.45 -12.35
CA PHE A 209 11.48 -14.12 -11.57
C PHE A 209 12.49 -15.29 -11.45
N CYS A 210 12.17 -16.49 -11.93
CA CYS A 210 13.12 -17.55 -12.24
C CYS A 210 13.54 -17.45 -13.71
#